data_7b2520373c81ba40c360d4edf86fbb08
#
_entry.id   7b2520373c81ba40c360d4edf86fbb08
#
_cell.length_a   1.000
_cell.length_b   1.000
_cell.length_c   1.000
_cell.angle_alpha   90.00
_cell.angle_beta   90.00
_cell.angle_gamma   90.00
#
_symmetry.space_group_name_H-M   'P 1'
#
loop_
_entity.id
_entity.type
_entity.pdbx_description
1 polymer ?
#
loop_
_entity_poly.entity_id
_entity_poly.type
_entity_poly.pdbx_seq_one_letter_code
_entity_poly.pdbx_strand_id
1 'polypeptide(L)'
;KKSKSSFKPKIVPQNTNTEFLDGANKAYEMIVQAYQSNNIENVKDLLTPEALNAMVQAKAPKEIKFSEVKNSSILEDREEDSRLIKSVKFETEHYNVANNEILTVVEDWGFEKEKNTSDPNWKLFSIKLVS
;
A
#
# COMPACT_ATOMS: atom_id res chain seq x y z
N LYS A 1 22.91 -16.80 -33.24
CA LYS A 1 22.24 -16.69 -32.69
C LYS A 1 21.77 -16.63 -31.94
N LYS A 2 21.77 -16.23 -31.82
CA LYS A 2 21.08 -16.00 -31.09
C LYS A 2 20.49 -15.96 -30.30
N SER A 3 20.46 -15.74 -30.37
CA SER A 3 19.69 -15.60 -29.64
C SER A 3 19.48 -15.39 -28.91
N LYS A 4 19.64 -14.98 -29.10
CA LYS A 4 19.30 -14.68 -28.39
C LYS A 4 18.83 -14.12 -27.80
N SER A 5 18.89 -13.74 -28.14
CA SER A 5 18.51 -13.20 -27.50
C SER A 5 17.82 -12.70 -26.92
N SER A 6 17.46 -12.42 -27.01
CA SER A 6 16.91 -11.99 -26.40
C SER A 6 16.31 -11.73 -25.23
N PHE A 7 16.00 -11.53 -24.72
CA PHE A 7 15.54 -11.49 -23.62
C PHE A 7 15.54 -10.65 -22.49
N LYS A 8 15.73 -9.90 -22.16
CA LYS A 8 16.18 -9.25 -20.96
C LYS A 8 15.40 -7.99 -20.64
N PRO A 9 15.10 -7.13 -21.57
CA PRO A 9 14.28 -5.95 -21.30
C PRO A 9 12.93 -6.26 -20.70
N LYS A 10 12.41 -7.42 -21.04
CA LYS A 10 11.08 -7.81 -20.58
C LYS A 10 11.05 -8.10 -19.09
N ILE A 11 12.18 -8.57 -18.57
CA ILE A 11 12.25 -8.92 -17.16
C ILE A 11 12.23 -7.66 -16.29
N VAL A 12 12.86 -6.58 -16.75
CA VAL A 12 12.97 -5.37 -15.93
C VAL A 12 11.62 -4.77 -15.57
N PRO A 13 10.65 -4.61 -16.50
CA PRO A 13 9.35 -4.09 -16.07
C PRO A 13 8.64 -4.95 -15.05
N GLN A 14 8.74 -6.26 -15.19
CA GLN A 14 8.13 -7.17 -14.23
C GLN A 14 8.78 -7.04 -12.86
N ASN A 15 10.11 -6.94 -12.84
CA ASN A 15 10.82 -6.78 -11.59
C ASN A 15 10.44 -5.47 -10.90
N THR A 16 10.27 -4.42 -11.68
CA THR A 16 9.87 -3.12 -11.13
C THR A 16 8.52 -3.21 -10.44
N ASN A 17 7.55 -3.89 -11.06
CA ASN A 17 6.24 -4.06 -10.46
C ASN A 17 6.28 -4.95 -9.23
N THR A 18 7.10 -5.99 -9.25
CA THR A 18 7.27 -6.86 -8.10
C THR A 18 7.87 -6.09 -6.94
N GLU A 19 8.89 -5.28 -7.20
CA GLU A 19 9.49 -4.46 -6.17
C GLU A 19 8.51 -3.47 -5.59
N PHE A 20 7.69 -2.86 -6.46
CA PHE A 20 6.69 -1.92 -5.98
C PHE A 20 5.68 -2.63 -5.07
N LEU A 21 5.18 -3.80 -5.47
CA LEU A 21 4.22 -4.54 -4.66
C LEU A 21 4.81 -4.99 -3.33
N ASP A 22 6.08 -5.41 -3.34
CA ASP A 22 6.75 -5.76 -2.08
C ASP A 22 6.79 -4.56 -1.14
N GLY A 23 7.14 -3.40 -1.67
CA GLY A 23 7.16 -2.18 -0.88
C GLY A 23 5.78 -1.77 -0.41
N ALA A 24 4.77 -1.92 -1.27
CA ALA A 24 3.40 -1.58 -0.91
C ALA A 24 2.87 -2.51 0.18
N ASN A 25 3.19 -3.80 0.10
CA ASN A 25 2.79 -4.75 1.15
C ASN A 25 3.41 -4.37 2.49
N LYS A 26 4.69 -4.00 2.50
CA LYS A 26 5.34 -3.57 3.74
C LYS A 26 4.75 -2.28 4.27
N ALA A 27 4.46 -1.34 3.38
CA ALA A 27 3.83 -0.09 3.79
C ALA A 27 2.45 -0.34 4.38
N TYR A 28 1.69 -1.24 3.76
CA TYR A 28 0.37 -1.60 4.30
C TYR A 28 0.50 -2.09 5.74
N GLU A 29 1.40 -3.06 5.97
CA GLU A 29 1.58 -3.62 7.30
C GLU A 29 1.99 -2.56 8.31
N MET A 30 2.95 -1.72 7.94
CA MET A 30 3.43 -0.69 8.84
C MET A 30 2.34 0.33 9.18
N ILE A 31 1.61 0.76 8.16
CA ILE A 31 0.57 1.78 8.35
C ILE A 31 -0.59 1.22 9.17
N VAL A 32 -1.06 0.02 8.84
CA VAL A 32 -2.19 -0.56 9.55
C VAL A 32 -1.83 -0.86 11.00
N GLN A 33 -0.65 -1.40 11.24
CA GLN A 33 -0.22 -1.69 12.61
C GLN A 33 -0.07 -0.40 13.42
N ALA A 34 0.49 0.63 12.82
CA ALA A 34 0.60 1.92 13.51
C ALA A 34 -0.77 2.53 13.78
N TYR A 35 -1.69 2.41 12.81
CA TYR A 35 -3.04 2.91 12.98
C TYR A 35 -3.76 2.18 14.12
N GLN A 36 -3.66 0.86 14.15
CA GLN A 36 -4.34 0.06 15.16
C GLN A 36 -3.73 0.21 16.55
N SER A 37 -2.49 0.68 16.62
CA SER A 37 -1.80 0.93 17.89
C SER A 37 -1.85 2.39 18.32
N ASN A 38 -2.56 3.24 17.56
CA ASN A 38 -2.64 4.69 17.81
C ASN A 38 -1.29 5.37 17.72
N ASN A 39 -0.42 4.88 16.83
CA ASN A 39 0.93 5.42 16.62
C ASN A 39 1.14 5.83 15.16
N ILE A 40 0.08 6.30 14.49
CA ILE A 40 0.15 6.54 13.05
C ILE A 40 1.22 7.58 12.69
N GLU A 41 1.55 8.49 13.59
CA GLU A 41 2.58 9.49 13.31
C GLU A 41 3.95 8.88 13.17
N ASN A 42 4.18 7.68 13.69
CA ASN A 42 5.46 6.99 13.53
C ASN A 42 5.73 6.62 12.08
N VAL A 43 4.70 6.60 11.22
CA VAL A 43 4.85 6.27 9.81
C VAL A 43 4.44 7.43 8.91
N LYS A 44 4.55 8.65 9.43
CA LYS A 44 4.11 9.83 8.69
C LYS A 44 4.82 10.02 7.36
N ASP A 45 6.03 9.49 7.23
CA ASP A 45 6.78 9.61 5.99
C ASP A 45 6.20 8.75 4.87
N LEU A 46 5.30 7.84 5.19
CA LEU A 46 4.61 6.99 4.22
C LEU A 46 3.23 7.53 3.84
N LEU A 47 2.86 8.71 4.36
CA LEU A 47 1.52 9.25 4.18
C LEU A 47 1.60 10.69 3.70
N THR A 48 0.64 11.08 2.86
CA THR A 48 0.47 12.52 2.59
C THR A 48 -0.08 13.19 3.85
N PRO A 49 0.10 14.51 3.99
CA PRO A 49 -0.47 15.19 5.16
C PRO A 49 -1.98 14.99 5.31
N GLU A 50 -2.70 14.95 4.18
CA GLU A 50 -4.15 14.73 4.21
C GLU A 50 -4.49 13.34 4.72
N ALA A 51 -3.75 12.33 4.25
CA ALA A 51 -3.98 10.96 4.68
C ALA A 51 -3.63 10.80 6.15
N LEU A 52 -2.52 11.39 6.59
CA LEU A 52 -2.15 11.35 8.00
C LEU A 52 -3.24 11.94 8.87
N ASN A 53 -3.72 13.13 8.50
CA ASN A 53 -4.75 13.80 9.28
C ASN A 53 -6.02 12.97 9.36
N ALA A 54 -6.43 12.37 8.23
CA ALA A 54 -7.64 11.54 8.20
C ALA A 54 -7.50 10.34 9.13
N MET A 55 -6.32 9.71 9.16
CA MET A 55 -6.12 8.54 10.00
C MET A 55 -6.00 8.90 11.48
N VAL A 56 -5.46 10.08 11.77
CA VAL A 56 -5.43 10.56 13.16
C VAL A 56 -6.85 10.80 13.67
N GLN A 57 -7.72 11.33 12.82
CA GLN A 57 -9.10 11.62 13.20
C GLN A 57 -9.94 10.35 13.31
N ALA A 58 -9.70 9.37 12.47
CA ALA A 58 -10.49 8.14 12.41
C ALA A 58 -9.81 7.05 13.23
N LYS A 59 -10.12 7.01 14.51
CA LYS A 59 -9.48 6.07 15.42
C LYS A 59 -9.89 4.64 15.15
N ALA A 60 -8.92 3.72 15.21
CA ALA A 60 -9.16 2.32 14.96
C ALA A 60 -9.91 1.67 16.12
N PRO A 61 -10.84 0.74 15.83
CA PRO A 61 -11.45 -0.06 16.88
C PRO A 61 -10.39 -0.89 17.60
N LYS A 62 -10.49 -0.94 18.93
CA LYS A 62 -9.46 -1.62 19.73
C LYS A 62 -9.47 -3.13 19.54
N GLU A 63 -10.62 -3.70 19.22
CA GLU A 63 -10.76 -5.15 19.11
C GLU A 63 -10.34 -5.71 17.75
N ILE A 64 -10.04 -4.86 16.78
CA ILE A 64 -9.69 -5.33 15.44
C ILE A 64 -8.16 -5.29 15.29
N LYS A 65 -7.58 -6.43 14.89
CA LYS A 65 -6.14 -6.56 14.70
C LYS A 65 -5.83 -7.13 13.34
N PHE A 66 -4.82 -6.56 12.70
CA PHE A 66 -4.33 -7.05 11.42
C PHE A 66 -3.65 -8.40 11.58
N SER A 67 -3.93 -9.31 10.65
CA SER A 67 -3.29 -10.63 10.61
C SER A 67 -2.30 -10.72 9.46
N GLU A 68 -2.78 -10.66 8.22
CA GLU A 68 -1.87 -10.80 7.09
C GLU A 68 -2.47 -10.25 5.80
N VAL A 69 -1.59 -9.92 4.85
CA VAL A 69 -1.99 -9.61 3.47
C VAL A 69 -2.12 -10.94 2.74
N LYS A 70 -3.32 -11.22 2.24
CA LYS A 70 -3.58 -12.45 1.50
C LYS A 70 -3.24 -12.29 0.02
N ASN A 71 -3.50 -11.13 -0.54
CA ASN A 71 -3.28 -10.88 -1.95
C ASN A 71 -3.16 -9.39 -2.21
N SER A 72 -2.36 -9.02 -3.19
CA SER A 72 -2.25 -7.64 -3.61
C SER A 72 -1.99 -7.58 -5.11
N SER A 73 -2.58 -6.59 -5.77
CA SER A 73 -2.39 -6.42 -7.21
C SER A 73 -2.51 -4.95 -7.57
N ILE A 74 -1.79 -4.54 -8.60
CA ILE A 74 -1.83 -3.17 -9.07
C ILE A 74 -3.10 -2.96 -9.88
N LEU A 75 -3.91 -1.95 -9.51
CA LEU A 75 -5.11 -1.59 -10.23
C LEU A 75 -4.87 -0.47 -11.24
N GLU A 76 -4.10 0.54 -10.84
CA GLU A 76 -3.78 1.67 -11.69
C GLU A 76 -2.29 1.96 -11.65
N ASP A 77 -1.78 2.42 -12.78
CA ASP A 77 -0.39 2.82 -12.89
C ASP A 77 -0.38 3.94 -13.93
N ARG A 78 -0.37 5.19 -13.48
CA ARG A 78 -0.52 6.34 -14.37
C ARG A 78 0.32 7.51 -13.93
N GLU A 79 0.46 8.46 -14.83
CA GLU A 79 1.10 9.74 -14.53
C GLU A 79 0.04 10.82 -14.56
N GLU A 80 0.19 11.79 -13.69
CA GLU A 80 -0.72 12.91 -13.61
C GLU A 80 0.08 14.15 -13.26
N ASP A 81 0.22 15.06 -14.24
CA ASP A 81 1.04 16.26 -14.08
C ASP A 81 2.47 15.86 -13.71
N SER A 82 2.95 16.25 -12.55
CA SER A 82 4.32 15.96 -12.12
C SER A 82 4.39 14.76 -11.20
N ARG A 83 3.31 13.97 -11.09
CA ARG A 83 3.24 12.88 -10.13
C ARG A 83 3.06 11.53 -10.82
N LEU A 84 3.63 10.52 -10.19
CA LEU A 84 3.35 9.12 -10.52
C LEU A 84 2.30 8.63 -9.54
N ILE A 85 1.31 7.92 -10.05
CA ILE A 85 0.22 7.40 -9.21
C ILE A 85 0.06 5.92 -9.49
N LYS A 86 0.05 5.13 -8.43
CA LYS A 86 -0.24 3.70 -8.52
C LYS A 86 -1.23 3.34 -7.43
N SER A 87 -2.22 2.53 -7.78
CA SER A 87 -3.12 2.02 -6.77
C SER A 87 -3.02 0.51 -6.70
N VAL A 88 -3.22 0.00 -5.49
CA VAL A 88 -3.07 -1.42 -5.18
C VAL A 88 -4.35 -1.90 -4.51
N LYS A 89 -4.88 -3.01 -5.03
CA LYS A 89 -5.97 -3.68 -4.38
C LYS A 89 -5.36 -4.66 -3.37
N PHE A 90 -5.69 -4.46 -2.10
CA PHE A 90 -5.26 -5.35 -1.02
C PHE A 90 -6.42 -6.19 -0.55
N GLU A 91 -6.21 -7.47 -0.48
CA GLU A 91 -7.11 -8.39 0.18
C GLU A 91 -6.39 -8.88 1.43
N THR A 92 -6.93 -8.55 2.60
CA THR A 92 -6.23 -8.78 3.86
C THR A 92 -7.14 -9.46 4.86
N GLU A 93 -6.52 -10.07 5.86
CA GLU A 93 -7.23 -10.66 6.97
C GLU A 93 -6.93 -9.89 8.24
N HIS A 94 -7.98 -9.67 9.00
CA HIS A 94 -7.91 -9.12 10.35
C HIS A 94 -8.70 -10.06 11.25
N TYR A 95 -8.61 -9.86 12.53
CA TYR A 95 -9.42 -10.64 13.44
C TYR A 95 -9.92 -9.77 14.59
N ASN A 96 -11.04 -10.17 15.11
CA ASN A 96 -11.66 -9.49 16.26
C ASN A 96 -11.24 -10.25 17.51
N VAL A 97 -10.45 -9.60 18.38
CA VAL A 97 -9.91 -10.26 19.56
C VAL A 97 -10.97 -10.57 20.61
N ALA A 98 -12.12 -9.90 20.53
CA ALA A 98 -13.19 -10.12 21.51
C ALA A 98 -13.95 -11.40 21.26
N ASN A 99 -14.11 -11.81 19.98
CA ASN A 99 -14.92 -12.98 19.63
C ASN A 99 -14.21 -13.94 18.70
N ASN A 100 -12.93 -13.68 18.36
CA ASN A 100 -12.11 -14.54 17.50
C ASN A 100 -12.62 -14.69 16.07
N GLU A 101 -13.46 -13.76 15.62
CA GLU A 101 -13.90 -13.78 14.23
C GLU A 101 -12.81 -13.30 13.29
N ILE A 102 -12.73 -13.93 12.12
CA ILE A 102 -11.81 -13.54 11.07
C ILE A 102 -12.57 -12.66 10.09
N LEU A 103 -11.96 -11.52 9.78
CA LEU A 103 -12.55 -10.52 8.89
C LEU A 103 -11.69 -10.41 7.65
N THR A 104 -12.32 -10.51 6.47
CA THR A 104 -11.63 -10.25 5.21
C THR A 104 -11.96 -8.83 4.78
N VAL A 105 -10.93 -8.08 4.47
CA VAL A 105 -11.08 -6.68 4.05
C VAL A 105 -10.47 -6.52 2.68
N VAL A 106 -11.20 -5.89 1.75
CA VAL A 106 -10.69 -5.62 0.41
C VAL A 106 -10.72 -4.11 0.21
N GLU A 107 -9.54 -3.54 -0.02
CA GLU A 107 -9.38 -2.09 -0.13
C GLU A 107 -8.51 -1.73 -1.32
N ASP A 108 -8.76 -0.53 -1.85
CA ASP A 108 -7.96 0.07 -2.91
C ASP A 108 -7.15 1.20 -2.28
N TRP A 109 -5.82 1.04 -2.26
CA TRP A 109 -4.90 2.01 -1.67
C TRP A 109 -4.18 2.76 -2.76
N GLY A 110 -4.33 4.09 -2.78
CA GLY A 110 -3.66 4.93 -3.77
C GLY A 110 -2.37 5.50 -3.22
N PHE A 111 -1.29 5.31 -3.97
CA PHE A 111 0.05 5.82 -3.63
C PHE A 111 0.49 6.82 -4.68
N GLU A 112 1.21 7.84 -4.24
CA GLU A 112 1.74 8.84 -5.16
C GLU A 112 3.20 9.14 -4.86
N LYS A 113 3.90 9.64 -5.87
CA LYS A 113 5.30 10.03 -5.78
C LYS A 113 5.56 11.12 -6.79
N GLU A 114 6.33 12.14 -6.40
CA GLU A 114 6.76 13.17 -7.35
C GLU A 114 7.71 12.55 -8.35
N LYS A 115 7.59 12.98 -9.62
CA LYS A 115 8.43 12.45 -10.68
C LYS A 115 9.89 12.86 -10.51
N ASN A 116 10.12 14.08 -10.09
CA ASN A 116 11.45 14.67 -10.03
C ASN A 116 11.90 14.90 -8.60
N THR A 117 11.88 13.85 -7.81
CA THR A 117 12.28 13.93 -6.42
C THR A 117 13.37 12.93 -6.12
N SER A 118 14.25 13.29 -5.18
CA SER A 118 15.25 12.35 -4.68
C SER A 118 14.69 11.44 -3.60
N ASP A 119 13.47 11.72 -3.12
CA ASP A 119 12.81 10.90 -2.11
C ASP A 119 12.30 9.63 -2.80
N PRO A 120 12.80 8.44 -2.41
CA PRO A 120 12.37 7.20 -3.06
C PRO A 120 11.02 6.70 -2.58
N ASN A 121 10.45 7.32 -1.56
CA ASN A 121 9.25 6.78 -0.92
C ASN A 121 7.98 7.20 -1.64
N TRP A 122 7.11 6.22 -1.85
CA TRP A 122 5.74 6.48 -2.26
C TRP A 122 4.94 6.80 -1.01
N LYS A 123 3.95 7.67 -1.15
CA LYS A 123 3.11 8.08 -0.03
C LYS A 123 1.67 7.69 -0.29
N LEU A 124 1.05 7.14 0.72
CA LEU A 124 -0.38 6.82 0.65
C LEU A 124 -1.19 8.11 0.65
N PHE A 125 -2.13 8.24 -0.30
CA PHE A 125 -2.99 9.41 -0.34
C PHE A 125 -4.48 9.07 -0.28
N SER A 126 -4.85 7.82 -0.51
CA SER A 126 -6.27 7.46 -0.44
C SER A 126 -6.45 5.99 -0.09
N ILE A 127 -7.52 5.70 0.63
CA ILE A 127 -7.98 4.35 0.92
C ILE A 127 -9.47 4.30 0.59
N LYS A 128 -9.87 3.32 -0.22
CA LYS A 128 -11.27 3.13 -0.57
C LYS A 128 -11.65 1.68 -0.25
N LEU A 129 -12.76 1.51 0.42
CA LEU A 129 -13.28 0.18 0.69
C LEU A 129 -13.87 -0.39 -0.59
N VAL A 130 -13.46 -1.60 -0.96
CA VAL A 130 -13.97 -2.25 -2.16
C VAL A 130 -15.13 -3.17 -1.83
N SER A 131 -15.04 -3.88 -0.71
CA SER A 131 -16.16 -4.74 -0.27
C SER A 131 -16.04 -5.15 1.18
#